data_93ef55699aa5f46e2e7be701809e7d4b
#
_entry.id   93ef55699aa5f46e2e7be701809e7d4b
#
_cell.length_a   1.000
_cell.length_b   1.000
_cell.length_c   1.000
_cell.angle_alpha   90.00
_cell.angle_beta   90.00
_cell.angle_gamma   90.00
#
_symmetry.space_group_name_H-M   'P 1'
#
loop_
_entity.id
_entity.type
_entity.pdbx_description
1 polymer ?
#
loop_
_entity_poly.entity_id
_entity_poly.type
_entity_poly.pdbx_seq_one_letter_code
_entity_poly.pdbx_strand_id
1 'polypeptide(L)'
;MSKILEAITIGILFGLLTHVANKYLPSDLHFLVDTKIIWLLPAFLIAFNLPSRYKQHNTIFIATLTLFITGFTYYSSEIVKHYEAWYLSTDLAEFLCLGLFAGIITGIVAYLGRTATNQLIRYGSASLLPAIYTGDGLNEIIKTLKHFEFTPEIGFKVLGGMLFYFLIAGRHRFKVKSLLAYLALAAVAALAYLYML
;
A
#
# COMPACT_ATOMS: atom_id res chain seq x y z
N MET A 1 4.91 -14.55 -19.00
CA MET A 1 3.67 -13.77 -18.82
C MET A 1 3.97 -12.29 -18.98
N SER A 2 3.17 -11.51 -19.71
CA SER A 2 3.42 -10.07 -19.82
C SER A 2 3.20 -9.43 -18.43
N LYS A 3 3.97 -8.39 -18.08
CA LYS A 3 3.82 -7.69 -16.80
C LYS A 3 2.44 -7.03 -16.63
N ILE A 4 1.80 -6.71 -17.73
CA ILE A 4 0.42 -6.23 -17.76
C ILE A 4 -0.55 -7.32 -17.27
N LEU A 5 -0.41 -8.54 -17.77
CA LEU A 5 -1.26 -9.66 -17.36
C LEU A 5 -1.05 -9.98 -15.87
N GLU A 6 0.20 -9.93 -15.38
CA GLU A 6 0.52 -10.08 -13.96
C GLU A 6 -0.16 -9.01 -13.11
N ALA A 7 -0.10 -7.74 -13.53
CA ALA A 7 -0.76 -6.63 -12.85
C ALA A 7 -2.29 -6.80 -12.79
N ILE A 8 -2.91 -7.19 -13.89
CA ILE A 8 -4.35 -7.46 -13.96
C ILE A 8 -4.73 -8.63 -13.04
N THR A 9 -4.02 -9.75 -13.15
CA THR A 9 -4.31 -10.95 -12.34
C THR A 9 -4.20 -10.65 -10.84
N ILE A 10 -3.13 -9.97 -10.43
CA ILE A 10 -2.93 -9.62 -9.02
C ILE A 10 -3.97 -8.59 -8.55
N GLY A 11 -4.30 -7.62 -9.40
CA GLY A 11 -5.37 -6.66 -9.09
C GLY A 11 -6.72 -7.34 -8.86
N ILE A 12 -7.11 -8.26 -9.73
CA ILE A 12 -8.35 -9.05 -9.58
C ILE A 12 -8.30 -9.89 -8.30
N LEU A 13 -7.24 -10.66 -8.10
CA LEU A 13 -7.11 -11.53 -6.93
C LEU A 13 -7.17 -10.73 -5.63
N PHE A 14 -6.47 -9.60 -5.58
CA PHE A 14 -6.44 -8.79 -4.37
C PHE A 14 -7.78 -8.08 -4.12
N GLY A 15 -8.45 -7.58 -5.17
CA GLY A 15 -9.78 -7.00 -5.06
C GLY A 15 -10.83 -8.01 -4.57
N LEU A 16 -10.83 -9.24 -5.11
CA LEU A 16 -11.70 -10.31 -4.66
C LEU A 16 -11.38 -10.74 -3.22
N LEU A 17 -10.10 -10.88 -2.88
CA LEU A 17 -9.67 -11.26 -1.53
C LEU A 17 -10.16 -10.23 -0.51
N THR A 18 -10.01 -8.94 -0.81
CA THR A 18 -10.46 -7.84 0.04
C THR A 18 -11.98 -7.86 0.19
N HIS A 19 -12.72 -8.10 -0.90
CA HIS A 19 -14.17 -8.23 -0.84
C HIS A 19 -14.63 -9.40 0.04
N VAL A 20 -14.01 -10.58 -0.14
CA VAL A 20 -14.32 -11.77 0.69
C VAL A 20 -13.94 -11.51 2.14
N ALA A 21 -12.78 -10.90 2.38
CA ALA A 21 -12.35 -10.57 3.73
C ALA A 21 -13.32 -9.60 4.42
N ASN A 22 -13.74 -8.54 3.73
CA ASN A 22 -14.74 -7.59 4.26
C ASN A 22 -16.05 -8.27 4.66
N LYS A 23 -16.45 -9.35 3.96
CA LYS A 23 -17.69 -10.06 4.24
C LYS A 23 -17.59 -11.06 5.39
N TYR A 24 -16.47 -11.74 5.54
CA TYR A 24 -16.35 -12.93 6.40
C TYR A 24 -15.41 -12.74 7.60
N LEU A 25 -14.61 -11.66 7.63
CA LEU A 25 -13.77 -11.38 8.79
C LEU A 25 -14.64 -10.96 10.00
N PRO A 26 -14.27 -11.39 11.20
CA PRO A 26 -14.83 -10.83 12.44
C PRO A 26 -14.60 -9.33 12.51
N SER A 27 -15.50 -8.60 13.20
CA SER A 27 -15.40 -7.13 13.37
C SER A 27 -14.03 -6.67 13.84
N ASP A 28 -13.43 -7.42 14.76
CA ASP A 28 -12.11 -7.10 15.34
C ASP A 28 -10.95 -7.17 14.34
N LEU A 29 -11.18 -7.76 13.16
CA LEU A 29 -10.19 -7.90 12.08
C LEU A 29 -10.53 -7.07 10.85
N HIS A 30 -11.61 -6.29 10.85
CA HIS A 30 -12.00 -5.44 9.73
C HIS A 30 -10.95 -4.40 9.38
N PHE A 31 -10.13 -3.97 10.34
CA PHE A 31 -9.00 -3.07 10.09
C PHE A 31 -8.06 -3.59 8.98
N LEU A 32 -7.98 -4.91 8.75
CA LEU A 32 -7.19 -5.50 7.66
C LEU A 32 -7.71 -5.11 6.27
N VAL A 33 -8.98 -4.74 6.18
CA VAL A 33 -9.65 -4.38 4.92
C VAL A 33 -9.81 -2.86 4.81
N ASP A 34 -10.09 -2.20 5.94
CA ASP A 34 -10.38 -0.77 6.00
C ASP A 34 -9.11 0.09 5.83
N THR A 35 -7.94 -0.48 6.12
CA THR A 35 -6.67 0.23 5.99
C THR A 35 -6.30 0.42 4.51
N LYS A 36 -6.62 1.59 3.96
CA LYS A 36 -6.39 1.95 2.54
C LYS A 36 -4.94 1.75 2.07
N ILE A 37 -3.97 1.83 2.99
CA ILE A 37 -2.54 1.64 2.69
C ILE A 37 -2.24 0.21 2.21
N ILE A 38 -2.94 -0.80 2.73
CA ILE A 38 -2.79 -2.20 2.30
C ILE A 38 -3.05 -2.36 0.80
N TRP A 39 -3.94 -1.56 0.23
CA TRP A 39 -4.27 -1.61 -1.19
C TRP A 39 -3.12 -1.14 -2.08
N LEU A 40 -2.22 -0.29 -1.57
CA LEU A 40 -1.03 0.14 -2.29
C LEU A 40 0.05 -0.94 -2.39
N LEU A 41 0.01 -1.91 -1.46
CA LEU A 41 1.05 -2.92 -1.31
C LEU A 41 1.26 -3.78 -2.57
N PRO A 42 0.23 -4.41 -3.18
CA PRO A 42 0.42 -5.21 -4.39
C PRO A 42 0.91 -4.35 -5.57
N ALA A 43 0.37 -3.13 -5.74
CA ALA A 43 0.79 -2.23 -6.80
C ALA A 43 2.26 -1.82 -6.66
N PHE A 44 2.68 -1.50 -5.43
CA PHE A 44 4.07 -1.17 -5.13
C PHE A 44 5.00 -2.36 -5.38
N LEU A 45 4.66 -3.55 -4.86
CA LEU A 45 5.50 -4.74 -5.01
C LEU A 45 5.69 -5.13 -6.47
N ILE A 46 4.64 -5.09 -7.29
CA ILE A 46 4.75 -5.39 -8.73
C ILE A 46 5.65 -4.35 -9.40
N ALA A 47 5.37 -3.06 -9.19
CA ALA A 47 6.11 -1.97 -9.80
C ALA A 47 7.59 -1.96 -9.38
N PHE A 48 7.86 -2.22 -8.10
CA PHE A 48 9.21 -2.29 -7.55
C PHE A 48 10.02 -3.48 -8.07
N ASN A 49 9.37 -4.60 -8.36
CA ASN A 49 10.01 -5.82 -8.89
C ASN A 49 10.09 -5.88 -10.42
N LEU A 50 9.76 -4.79 -11.12
CA LEU A 50 9.95 -4.75 -12.58
C LEU A 50 11.43 -4.81 -12.93
N PRO A 51 11.80 -5.47 -14.05
CA PRO A 51 13.17 -5.43 -14.57
C PRO A 51 13.67 -4.00 -14.83
N SER A 52 14.97 -3.76 -14.73
CA SER A 52 15.60 -2.43 -14.90
C SER A 52 15.32 -1.78 -16.27
N ARG A 53 15.02 -2.57 -17.29
CA ARG A 53 14.63 -2.08 -18.63
C ARG A 53 13.32 -1.31 -18.67
N TYR A 54 12.47 -1.46 -17.63
CA TYR A 54 11.21 -0.72 -17.56
C TYR A 54 11.46 0.71 -17.14
N LYS A 55 11.10 1.65 -18.05
CA LYS A 55 11.19 3.10 -17.82
C LYS A 55 10.14 3.57 -16.80
N GLN A 56 10.27 4.79 -16.34
CA GLN A 56 9.39 5.40 -15.34
C GLN A 56 7.90 5.31 -15.72
N HIS A 57 7.54 5.71 -16.94
CA HIS A 57 6.15 5.69 -17.40
C HIS A 57 5.53 4.29 -17.38
N ASN A 58 6.29 3.25 -17.77
CA ASN A 58 5.82 1.88 -17.69
C ASN A 58 5.62 1.41 -16.25
N THR A 59 6.49 1.85 -15.34
CA THR A 59 6.38 1.51 -13.91
C THR A 59 5.15 2.18 -13.30
N ILE A 60 4.91 3.45 -13.62
CA ILE A 60 3.72 4.18 -13.21
C ILE A 60 2.46 3.50 -13.77
N PHE A 61 2.45 3.18 -15.06
CA PHE A 61 1.32 2.51 -15.70
C PHE A 61 0.98 1.18 -15.02
N ILE A 62 1.95 0.33 -14.73
CA ILE A 62 1.75 -0.96 -14.08
C ILE A 62 1.19 -0.78 -12.65
N ALA A 63 1.74 0.14 -11.86
CA ALA A 63 1.23 0.43 -10.52
C ALA A 63 -0.22 0.95 -10.54
N THR A 64 -0.49 1.91 -11.41
CA THR A 64 -1.82 2.51 -11.58
C THR A 64 -2.84 1.47 -12.06
N LEU A 65 -2.46 0.65 -13.04
CA LEU A 65 -3.31 -0.43 -13.55
C LEU A 65 -3.66 -1.44 -12.45
N THR A 66 -2.67 -1.85 -11.66
CA THR A 66 -2.90 -2.80 -10.55
C THR A 66 -3.90 -2.23 -9.56
N LEU A 67 -3.72 -0.98 -9.11
CA LEU A 67 -4.63 -0.31 -8.17
C LEU A 67 -6.03 -0.12 -8.77
N PHE A 68 -6.11 0.34 -10.01
CA PHE A 68 -7.36 0.51 -10.70
C PHE A 68 -8.17 -0.80 -10.77
N ILE A 69 -7.53 -1.89 -11.19
CA ILE A 69 -8.17 -3.20 -11.27
C ILE A 69 -8.56 -3.72 -9.87
N THR A 70 -7.72 -3.51 -8.86
CA THR A 70 -8.04 -3.89 -7.47
C THR A 70 -9.32 -3.20 -7.00
N GLY A 71 -9.39 -1.89 -7.12
CA GLY A 71 -10.55 -1.12 -6.72
C GLY A 71 -11.80 -1.43 -7.55
N PHE A 72 -11.64 -1.50 -8.86
CA PHE A 72 -12.74 -1.87 -9.75
C PHE A 72 -13.33 -3.23 -9.39
N THR A 73 -12.49 -4.24 -9.14
CA THR A 73 -12.93 -5.59 -8.79
C THR A 73 -13.63 -5.61 -7.44
N TYR A 74 -13.08 -4.92 -6.43
CA TYR A 74 -13.69 -4.82 -5.10
C TYR A 74 -15.08 -4.20 -5.16
N TYR A 75 -15.20 -2.99 -5.72
CA TYR A 75 -16.46 -2.25 -5.77
C TYR A 75 -17.49 -2.89 -6.70
N SER A 76 -17.07 -3.44 -7.85
CA SER A 76 -17.99 -4.18 -8.72
C SER A 76 -18.59 -5.39 -8.01
N SER A 77 -17.81 -6.07 -7.16
CA SER A 77 -18.29 -7.20 -6.38
C SER A 77 -19.29 -6.79 -5.30
N GLU A 78 -19.14 -5.60 -4.71
CA GLU A 78 -20.13 -5.05 -3.75
C GLU A 78 -21.42 -4.62 -4.44
N ILE A 79 -21.35 -3.91 -5.57
CA ILE A 79 -22.51 -3.33 -6.26
C ILE A 79 -23.39 -4.39 -6.90
N VAL A 80 -22.82 -5.49 -7.42
CA VAL A 80 -23.58 -6.61 -7.99
C VAL A 80 -24.62 -7.19 -7.01
N LYS A 81 -24.37 -7.07 -5.69
CA LYS A 81 -25.32 -7.55 -4.66
C LYS A 81 -26.52 -6.64 -4.47
N HIS A 82 -26.39 -5.36 -4.74
CA HIS A 82 -27.41 -4.35 -4.42
C HIS A 82 -28.25 -3.93 -5.62
N TYR A 83 -28.06 -4.54 -6.80
CA TYR A 83 -28.77 -4.23 -8.06
C TYR A 83 -28.73 -2.74 -8.45
N GLU A 84 -27.81 -1.96 -7.90
CA GLU A 84 -27.62 -0.55 -8.25
C GLU A 84 -26.75 -0.41 -9.49
N ALA A 85 -26.99 0.64 -10.26
CA ALA A 85 -26.20 0.94 -11.42
C ALA A 85 -24.78 1.37 -11.00
N TRP A 86 -23.88 0.41 -10.93
CA TRP A 86 -22.50 0.57 -10.41
C TRP A 86 -21.69 1.68 -11.06
N TYR A 87 -21.95 1.97 -12.34
CA TYR A 87 -21.26 3.04 -13.08
C TYR A 87 -21.68 4.46 -12.62
N LEU A 88 -22.77 4.58 -11.88
CA LEU A 88 -23.27 5.84 -11.30
C LEU A 88 -22.93 5.97 -9.82
N SER A 89 -22.24 4.99 -9.22
CA SER A 89 -21.82 5.06 -7.82
C SER A 89 -20.74 6.13 -7.67
N THR A 90 -21.06 7.18 -6.91
CA THR A 90 -20.10 8.23 -6.55
C THR A 90 -18.88 7.67 -5.85
N ASP A 91 -19.08 6.68 -4.97
CA ASP A 91 -18.01 6.05 -4.20
C ASP A 91 -17.01 5.32 -5.11
N LEU A 92 -17.51 4.62 -6.15
CA LEU A 92 -16.64 3.99 -7.15
C LEU A 92 -15.84 5.04 -7.91
N ALA A 93 -16.48 6.12 -8.35
CA ALA A 93 -15.81 7.18 -9.11
C ALA A 93 -14.73 7.87 -8.25
N GLU A 94 -15.05 8.22 -7.01
CA GLU A 94 -14.07 8.79 -6.06
C GLU A 94 -12.91 7.83 -5.83
N PHE A 95 -13.19 6.55 -5.58
CA PHE A 95 -12.15 5.56 -5.38
C PHE A 95 -11.25 5.40 -6.61
N LEU A 96 -11.82 5.35 -7.81
CA LEU A 96 -11.05 5.23 -9.05
C LEU A 96 -10.17 6.47 -9.27
N CYS A 97 -10.68 7.68 -9.00
CA CYS A 97 -9.89 8.90 -9.07
C CYS A 97 -8.74 8.89 -8.06
N LEU A 98 -9.01 8.58 -6.79
CA LEU A 98 -7.98 8.46 -5.75
C LEU A 98 -6.97 7.35 -6.08
N GLY A 99 -7.45 6.22 -6.61
CA GLY A 99 -6.62 5.10 -7.04
C GLY A 99 -5.66 5.46 -8.19
N LEU A 100 -6.11 6.30 -9.13
CA LEU A 100 -5.25 6.82 -10.20
C LEU A 100 -4.10 7.67 -9.62
N PHE A 101 -4.41 8.65 -8.76
CA PHE A 101 -3.39 9.49 -8.12
C PHE A 101 -2.44 8.66 -7.25
N ALA A 102 -2.98 7.79 -6.41
CA ALA A 102 -2.18 6.90 -5.56
C ALA A 102 -1.31 5.95 -6.39
N GLY A 103 -1.82 5.45 -7.51
CA GLY A 103 -1.08 4.61 -8.46
C GLY A 103 0.09 5.33 -9.10
N ILE A 104 -0.11 6.57 -9.51
CA ILE A 104 0.96 7.42 -10.07
C ILE A 104 2.06 7.63 -9.03
N ILE A 105 1.69 8.05 -7.81
CA ILE A 105 2.65 8.26 -6.72
C ILE A 105 3.38 6.96 -6.38
N THR A 106 2.66 5.86 -6.22
CA THR A 106 3.22 4.53 -5.93
C THR A 106 4.20 4.09 -7.02
N GLY A 107 3.85 4.31 -8.29
CA GLY A 107 4.71 3.99 -9.44
C GLY A 107 5.98 4.83 -9.48
N ILE A 108 5.91 6.13 -9.18
CA ILE A 108 7.07 7.02 -9.08
C ILE A 108 7.99 6.55 -7.94
N VAL A 109 7.43 6.33 -6.76
CA VAL A 109 8.17 5.89 -5.58
C VAL A 109 8.83 4.54 -5.81
N ALA A 110 8.12 3.57 -6.41
CA ALA A 110 8.67 2.27 -6.77
C ALA A 110 9.82 2.39 -7.81
N TYR A 111 9.66 3.25 -8.81
CA TYR A 111 10.70 3.50 -9.80
C TYR A 111 11.96 4.11 -9.17
N LEU A 112 11.82 5.18 -8.38
CA LEU A 112 12.94 5.83 -7.69
C LEU A 112 13.64 4.89 -6.72
N GLY A 113 12.88 4.12 -5.94
CA GLY A 113 13.43 3.13 -5.00
C GLY A 113 14.26 2.04 -5.68
N ARG A 114 13.99 1.76 -6.96
CA ARG A 114 14.71 0.76 -7.76
C ARG A 114 15.90 1.35 -8.51
N THR A 115 15.76 2.54 -9.10
CA THR A 115 16.68 3.05 -10.13
C THR A 115 17.48 4.27 -9.73
N ALA A 116 17.11 5.00 -8.67
CA ALA A 116 17.82 6.22 -8.30
C ALA A 116 19.28 5.94 -8.00
N THR A 117 20.17 6.77 -8.58
CA THR A 117 21.60 6.72 -8.35
C THR A 117 21.96 7.28 -6.98
N ASN A 118 21.26 8.29 -6.53
CA ASN A 118 21.40 8.83 -5.18
C ASN A 118 20.84 7.81 -4.16
N GLN A 119 21.71 7.36 -3.27
CA GLN A 119 21.36 6.35 -2.27
C GLN A 119 20.26 6.80 -1.31
N LEU A 120 20.23 8.07 -0.93
CA LEU A 120 19.22 8.62 -0.03
C LEU A 120 17.84 8.57 -0.68
N ILE A 121 17.73 9.01 -1.93
CA ILE A 121 16.48 8.93 -2.70
C ILE A 121 16.04 7.48 -2.88
N ARG A 122 16.97 6.60 -3.24
CA ARG A 122 16.67 5.19 -3.46
C ARG A 122 16.15 4.49 -2.19
N TYR A 123 16.84 4.66 -1.07
CA TYR A 123 16.44 4.03 0.19
C TYR A 123 15.19 4.68 0.77
N GLY A 124 15.09 6.00 0.72
CA GLY A 124 13.90 6.72 1.16
C GLY A 124 12.65 6.30 0.38
N SER A 125 12.72 6.26 -0.95
CA SER A 125 11.60 5.83 -1.78
C SER A 125 11.22 4.37 -1.55
N ALA A 126 12.20 3.46 -1.44
CA ALA A 126 11.94 2.04 -1.18
C ALA A 126 11.30 1.80 0.20
N SER A 127 11.64 2.63 1.18
CA SER A 127 11.16 2.51 2.56
C SER A 127 9.86 3.28 2.82
N LEU A 128 9.40 4.13 1.90
CA LEU A 128 8.32 5.10 2.15
C LEU A 128 7.02 4.41 2.55
N LEU A 129 6.51 3.48 1.74
CA LEU A 129 5.24 2.79 2.05
C LEU A 129 5.31 1.93 3.31
N PRO A 130 6.34 1.09 3.51
CA PRO A 130 6.52 0.40 4.78
C PRO A 130 6.58 1.34 5.98
N ALA A 131 7.26 2.48 5.84
CA ALA A 131 7.42 3.47 6.89
C ALA A 131 6.10 4.18 7.24
N ILE A 132 5.29 4.55 6.24
CA ILE A 132 3.96 5.13 6.46
C ILE A 132 3.08 4.14 7.24
N TYR A 133 3.08 2.87 6.85
CA TYR A 133 2.28 1.84 7.50
C TYR A 133 2.71 1.60 8.96
N THR A 134 4.02 1.53 9.20
CA THR A 134 4.56 1.44 10.57
C THR A 134 4.27 2.70 11.37
N GLY A 135 4.40 3.88 10.75
CA GLY A 135 4.16 5.18 11.39
C GLY A 135 2.72 5.35 11.85
N ASP A 136 1.75 4.86 11.07
CA ASP A 136 0.34 4.81 11.46
C ASP A 136 0.16 3.96 12.74
N GLY A 137 0.72 2.75 12.78
CA GLY A 137 0.69 1.91 13.99
C GLY A 137 1.41 2.53 15.19
N LEU A 138 2.54 3.21 14.98
CA LEU A 138 3.25 3.92 16.05
C LEU A 138 2.43 5.10 16.60
N ASN A 139 1.73 5.82 15.73
CA ASN A 139 0.83 6.90 16.16
C ASN A 139 -0.31 6.36 17.05
N GLU A 140 -0.88 5.22 16.69
CA GLU A 140 -1.89 4.56 17.53
C GLU A 140 -1.32 4.13 18.90
N ILE A 141 -0.08 3.61 18.94
CA ILE A 141 0.60 3.34 20.22
C ILE A 141 0.67 4.62 21.06
N ILE A 142 1.09 5.74 20.48
CA ILE A 142 1.20 7.02 21.22
C ILE A 142 -0.16 7.45 21.77
N LYS A 143 -1.24 7.30 21.01
CA LYS A 143 -2.60 7.62 21.44
C LYS A 143 -3.10 6.69 22.56
N THR A 144 -2.83 5.39 22.44
CA THR A 144 -3.29 4.37 23.40
C THR A 144 -2.43 4.27 24.66
N LEU A 145 -1.19 4.79 24.66
CA LEU A 145 -0.35 4.86 25.86
C LEU A 145 -1.04 5.54 27.06
N LYS A 146 -2.00 6.42 26.80
CA LYS A 146 -2.81 7.06 27.85
C LYS A 146 -3.86 6.12 28.48
N HIS A 147 -4.26 5.06 27.78
CA HIS A 147 -5.34 4.16 28.18
C HIS A 147 -4.91 2.69 28.31
N PHE A 148 -3.65 2.34 28.00
CA PHE A 148 -3.09 0.98 28.03
C PHE A 148 -3.86 -0.08 27.23
N GLU A 149 -4.58 0.33 26.19
CA GLU A 149 -5.34 -0.58 25.32
C GLU A 149 -4.53 -0.94 24.08
N PHE A 150 -3.86 -2.06 24.09
CA PHE A 150 -3.11 -2.57 22.95
C PHE A 150 -4.05 -3.39 22.04
N THR A 151 -4.45 -2.81 20.91
CA THR A 151 -5.31 -3.50 19.95
C THR A 151 -4.49 -4.39 18.99
N PRO A 152 -5.05 -5.51 18.48
CA PRO A 152 -4.39 -6.33 17.45
C PRO A 152 -4.00 -5.54 16.20
N GLU A 153 -4.76 -4.50 15.86
CA GLU A 153 -4.52 -3.58 14.73
C GLU A 153 -3.14 -2.90 14.83
N ILE A 154 -2.80 -2.38 16.02
CA ILE A 154 -1.50 -1.73 16.26
C ILE A 154 -0.35 -2.70 15.98
N GLY A 155 -0.43 -3.90 16.55
CA GLY A 155 0.56 -4.93 16.33
C GLY A 155 0.72 -5.29 14.86
N PHE A 156 -0.40 -5.43 14.16
CA PHE A 156 -0.42 -5.75 12.73
C PHE A 156 0.19 -4.64 11.88
N LYS A 157 -0.14 -3.37 12.13
CA LYS A 157 0.42 -2.24 11.40
C LYS A 157 1.93 -2.13 11.58
N VAL A 158 2.42 -2.23 12.81
CA VAL A 158 3.87 -2.14 13.09
C VAL A 158 4.62 -3.34 12.52
N LEU A 159 4.19 -4.56 12.84
CA LEU A 159 4.85 -5.78 12.37
C LEU A 159 4.70 -5.97 10.86
N GLY A 160 3.54 -5.65 10.31
CA GLY A 160 3.28 -5.71 8.88
C GLY A 160 4.15 -4.72 8.10
N GLY A 161 4.32 -3.51 8.58
CA GLY A 161 5.22 -2.52 7.98
C GLY A 161 6.68 -2.95 8.05
N MET A 162 7.13 -3.50 9.18
CA MET A 162 8.46 -4.08 9.31
C MET A 162 8.68 -5.26 8.36
N LEU A 163 7.74 -6.19 8.30
CA LEU A 163 7.80 -7.34 7.39
C LEU A 163 7.88 -6.87 5.93
N PHE A 164 7.05 -5.90 5.58
CA PHE A 164 7.06 -5.32 4.24
C PHE A 164 8.42 -4.68 3.91
N TYR A 165 9.00 -3.92 4.85
CA TYR A 165 10.35 -3.39 4.69
C TYR A 165 11.38 -4.50 4.45
N PHE A 166 11.36 -5.58 5.25
CA PHE A 166 12.30 -6.69 5.09
C PHE A 166 12.13 -7.46 3.78
N LEU A 167 10.91 -7.59 3.26
CA LEU A 167 10.66 -8.19 1.95
C LEU A 167 11.33 -7.39 0.82
N ILE A 168 11.30 -6.06 0.91
CA ILE A 168 11.96 -5.17 -0.04
C ILE A 168 13.50 -5.21 0.17
N ALA A 169 13.95 -5.06 1.40
CA ALA A 169 15.36 -5.02 1.77
C ALA A 169 16.08 -6.34 1.43
N GLY A 170 15.47 -7.48 1.71
CA GLY A 170 16.03 -8.81 1.42
C GLY A 170 16.33 -9.04 -0.06
N ARG A 171 15.49 -8.51 -0.95
CA ARG A 171 15.68 -8.60 -2.41
C ARG A 171 16.77 -7.71 -2.97
N HIS A 172 17.01 -6.55 -2.37
CA HIS A 172 17.90 -5.51 -2.90
C HIS A 172 19.18 -5.32 -2.09
N ARG A 173 19.50 -6.22 -1.17
CA ARG A 173 20.69 -6.16 -0.30
C ARG A 173 20.85 -4.79 0.37
N PHE A 174 19.75 -4.25 0.89
CA PHE A 174 19.79 -2.97 1.58
C PHE A 174 20.65 -3.06 2.83
N LYS A 175 21.51 -2.06 3.00
CA LYS A 175 22.45 -1.95 4.11
C LYS A 175 21.80 -1.22 5.29
N VAL A 176 22.53 -1.11 6.39
CA VAL A 176 22.15 -0.36 7.60
C VAL A 176 21.56 1.02 7.29
N LYS A 177 22.10 1.74 6.27
CA LYS A 177 21.57 3.04 5.83
C LYS A 177 20.11 3.01 5.39
N SER A 178 19.67 1.91 4.80
CA SER A 178 18.26 1.74 4.40
C SER A 178 17.35 1.53 5.62
N LEU A 179 17.84 0.80 6.64
CA LEU A 179 17.12 0.63 7.89
C LEU A 179 16.97 1.97 8.63
N LEU A 180 18.04 2.78 8.67
CA LEU A 180 17.97 4.11 9.25
C LEU A 180 16.99 5.03 8.51
N ALA A 181 16.98 4.98 7.17
CA ALA A 181 16.00 5.72 6.37
C ALA A 181 14.56 5.28 6.67
N TYR A 182 14.33 3.98 6.79
CA TYR A 182 13.02 3.43 7.15
C TYR A 182 12.58 3.90 8.55
N LEU A 183 13.43 3.78 9.56
CA LEU A 183 13.10 4.20 10.93
C LEU A 183 12.84 5.70 11.02
N ALA A 184 13.66 6.52 10.36
CA ALA A 184 13.46 7.97 10.31
C ALA A 184 12.14 8.34 9.64
N LEU A 185 11.80 7.71 8.51
CA LEU A 185 10.54 7.95 7.83
C LEU A 185 9.32 7.45 8.63
N ALA A 186 9.43 6.33 9.35
CA ALA A 186 8.38 5.83 10.22
C ALA A 186 8.12 6.79 11.38
N ALA A 187 9.17 7.35 11.99
CA ALA A 187 9.04 8.36 13.02
C ALA A 187 8.40 9.66 12.50
N VAL A 188 8.82 10.13 11.31
CA VAL A 188 8.21 11.29 10.65
C VAL A 188 6.74 11.05 10.33
N ALA A 189 6.39 9.87 9.81
CA ALA A 189 5.02 9.51 9.53
C ALA A 189 4.17 9.47 10.81
N ALA A 190 4.67 8.89 11.90
CA ALA A 190 3.98 8.86 13.18
C ALA A 190 3.70 10.28 13.71
N LEU A 191 4.68 11.18 13.60
CA LEU A 191 4.51 12.59 13.98
C LEU A 191 3.50 13.30 13.06
N ALA A 192 3.56 13.08 11.75
CA ALA A 192 2.61 13.66 10.81
C ALA A 192 1.17 13.25 11.13
N TYR A 193 0.92 11.99 11.43
CA TYR A 193 -0.40 11.52 11.89
C TYR A 193 -0.84 12.13 13.22
N LEU A 194 0.10 12.42 14.13
CA LEU A 194 -0.20 13.05 15.41
C LEU A 194 -0.71 14.50 15.26
N TYR A 195 -0.23 15.22 14.23
CA TYR A 195 -0.56 16.63 13.99
C TYR A 195 -1.68 16.85 12.97
N MET A 196 -2.02 15.82 12.17
CA MET A 196 -3.07 15.91 11.15
C MET A 196 -4.47 15.52 11.67
N LEU A 197 -4.55 14.91 12.83
CA LEU A 197 -5.77 14.47 13.52
C LEU A 197 -5.93 15.15 14.86
#